data_7f147f3e7b5847d87986e0ca5f9c67dc
#
_entry.id   7f147f3e7b5847d87986e0ca5f9c67dc
#
_cell.length_a   1.000
_cell.length_b   1.000
_cell.length_c   1.000
_cell.angle_alpha   90.00
_cell.angle_beta   90.00
_cell.angle_gamma   90.00
#
_symmetry.space_group_name_H-M   'P 1'
#
loop_
_entity.id
_entity.type
_entity.pdbx_description
1 polymer ?
#
loop_
_entity_poly.entity_id
_entity_poly.type
_entity_poly.pdbx_seq_one_letter_code
_entity_poly.pdbx_strand_id
1 'polypeptide(L)'
;MVFKNLEKENMNKPLDNITHGVFLKLMEHLKNLQEFTFLEYIIAPEADIFYFNFMKKTVKIKWGLDYGLSLETKALYTSDKDLFLNILHKEILSLENQ
;
A
#
# COMPACT_ATOMS: atom_id res chain seq x y z
N MET A 1 0.54 23.82 0.09
CA MET A 1 0.04 24.44 1.14
C MET A 1 -0.07 23.54 2.35
N VAL A 2 0.20 24.15 3.47
CA VAL A 2 0.41 23.38 4.69
C VAL A 2 -0.78 22.52 5.07
N PHE A 3 -1.96 23.09 4.96
CA PHE A 3 -3.15 22.38 5.35
C PHE A 3 -3.36 21.11 4.53
N LYS A 4 -3.15 21.25 3.23
CA LYS A 4 -3.27 20.10 2.35
C LYS A 4 -2.26 19.01 2.69
N ASN A 5 -1.05 19.44 3.01
CA ASN A 5 -0.01 18.49 3.39
C ASN A 5 -0.38 17.76 4.67
N LEU A 6 -0.98 18.47 5.61
CA LEU A 6 -1.44 17.86 6.84
C LEU A 6 -2.50 16.80 6.59
N GLU A 7 -3.41 17.08 5.66
CA GLU A 7 -4.42 16.09 5.29
C GLU A 7 -3.77 14.84 4.73
N LYS A 8 -2.80 15.02 3.86
CA LYS A 8 -2.08 13.88 3.28
C LYS A 8 -1.35 13.10 4.35
N GLU A 9 -0.73 13.80 5.28
CA GLU A 9 -0.04 13.14 6.37
C GLU A 9 -1.00 12.31 7.21
N ASN A 10 -2.16 12.86 7.50
CA ASN A 10 -3.15 12.13 8.28
C ASN A 10 -3.65 10.90 7.54
N MET A 11 -3.82 11.01 6.23
CA MET A 11 -4.23 9.88 5.42
C MET A 11 -3.20 8.77 5.40
N ASN A 12 -1.92 9.14 5.34
CA ASN A 12 -0.84 8.18 5.20
C ASN A 12 -0.33 7.63 6.53
N LYS A 13 -0.75 8.23 7.63
CA LYS A 13 -0.25 7.83 8.94
C LYS A 13 -0.41 6.34 9.24
N PRO A 14 -1.57 5.74 9.00
CA PRO A 14 -1.69 4.30 9.21
C PRO A 14 -0.74 3.49 8.35
N LEU A 15 -0.48 3.97 7.12
CA LEU A 15 0.43 3.28 6.21
C LEU A 15 1.86 3.35 6.70
N ASP A 16 2.27 4.50 7.25
CA ASP A 16 3.64 4.72 7.65
C ASP A 16 4.05 3.89 8.85
N ASN A 17 3.09 3.51 9.68
CA ASN A 17 3.38 2.89 10.97
C ASN A 17 3.03 1.42 11.04
N ILE A 18 2.76 0.77 9.91
CA ILE A 18 2.39 -0.63 9.95
C ILE A 18 3.61 -1.50 10.22
N THR A 19 3.38 -2.57 10.96
CA THR A 19 4.42 -3.56 11.21
C THR A 19 4.56 -4.49 10.02
N HIS A 20 5.65 -5.27 10.02
CA HIS A 20 5.85 -6.27 8.97
C HIS A 20 4.71 -7.29 8.92
N GLY A 21 4.24 -7.72 10.10
CA GLY A 21 3.12 -8.65 10.16
C GLY A 21 1.85 -8.09 9.55
N VAL A 22 1.52 -6.84 9.86
CA VAL A 22 0.35 -6.20 9.29
C VAL A 22 0.53 -6.02 7.78
N PHE A 23 1.74 -5.68 7.34
CA PHE A 23 2.04 -5.56 5.92
C PHE A 23 1.74 -6.87 5.18
N LEU A 24 2.20 -8.00 5.71
CA LEU A 24 1.96 -9.28 5.06
C LEU A 24 0.46 -9.62 5.01
N LYS A 25 -0.26 -9.32 6.07
CA LYS A 25 -1.72 -9.52 6.07
C LYS A 25 -2.40 -8.62 5.05
N LEU A 26 -1.93 -7.39 4.95
CA LEU A 26 -2.46 -6.47 3.95
C LEU A 26 -2.28 -7.03 2.55
N MET A 27 -1.10 -7.56 2.25
CA MET A 27 -0.84 -8.14 0.93
C MET A 27 -1.77 -9.30 0.64
N GLU A 28 -2.04 -10.16 1.63
CA GLU A 28 -2.98 -11.25 1.45
C GLU A 28 -4.40 -10.75 1.19
N HIS A 29 -4.80 -9.69 1.88
CA HIS A 29 -6.11 -9.07 1.62
C HIS A 29 -6.21 -8.54 0.20
N LEU A 30 -5.17 -7.86 -0.27
CA LEU A 30 -5.18 -7.29 -1.61
C LEU A 30 -5.29 -8.37 -2.68
N LYS A 31 -4.69 -9.53 -2.45
CA LYS A 31 -4.79 -10.64 -3.41
C LYS A 31 -6.23 -11.08 -3.63
N ASN A 32 -7.11 -10.84 -2.66
CA ASN A 32 -8.50 -11.26 -2.72
C ASN A 32 -9.45 -10.17 -3.20
N LEU A 33 -8.96 -8.97 -3.44
CA LEU A 33 -9.80 -7.87 -3.93
C LEU A 33 -9.84 -7.89 -5.44
N GLN A 34 -11.04 -7.63 -6.00
CA GLN A 34 -11.24 -7.64 -7.44
C GLN A 34 -10.40 -6.60 -8.16
N GLU A 35 -10.13 -5.48 -7.50
CA GLU A 35 -9.39 -4.37 -8.09
C GLU A 35 -7.92 -4.71 -8.30
N PHE A 36 -7.42 -5.74 -7.64
CA PHE A 36 -6.00 -6.08 -7.66
C PHE A 36 -5.78 -7.44 -8.30
N THR A 37 -4.71 -7.55 -9.08
CA THR A 37 -4.21 -8.83 -9.58
C THR A 37 -2.77 -8.99 -9.11
N PHE A 38 -2.52 -10.01 -8.31
CA PHE A 38 -1.17 -10.29 -7.82
C PHE A 38 -0.29 -10.72 -8.99
N LEU A 39 0.90 -10.13 -9.06
CA LEU A 39 1.87 -10.45 -10.11
C LEU A 39 3.07 -11.19 -9.56
N GLU A 40 3.72 -10.63 -8.54
CA GLU A 40 4.99 -11.17 -8.11
C GLU A 40 5.31 -10.74 -6.69
N TYR A 41 5.98 -11.61 -5.94
CA TYR A 41 6.50 -11.32 -4.61
C TYR A 41 8.00 -11.61 -4.62
N ILE A 42 8.79 -10.61 -4.28
CA ILE A 42 10.25 -10.74 -4.24
C ILE A 42 10.70 -10.52 -2.80
N ILE A 43 11.44 -11.48 -2.27
CA ILE A 43 12.05 -11.37 -0.94
C ILE A 43 13.47 -10.89 -1.14
N ALA A 44 13.73 -9.64 -0.79
CA ALA A 44 15.07 -9.06 -0.84
C ALA A 44 15.66 -9.07 0.57
N PRO A 45 16.98 -8.91 0.71
CA PRO A 45 17.60 -8.99 2.05
C PRO A 45 17.04 -8.01 3.07
N GLU A 46 16.63 -6.83 2.62
CA GLU A 46 16.19 -5.78 3.54
C GLU A 46 14.75 -5.34 3.30
N ALA A 47 14.02 -6.04 2.43
CA ALA A 47 12.69 -5.61 2.07
C ALA A 47 11.88 -6.75 1.46
N ASP A 48 10.58 -6.67 1.62
CA ASP A 48 9.62 -7.49 0.90
C ASP A 48 8.96 -6.63 -0.17
N ILE A 49 8.90 -7.11 -1.39
CA ILE A 49 8.41 -6.34 -2.53
C ILE A 49 7.29 -7.10 -3.20
N PHE A 50 6.12 -6.46 -3.32
CA PHE A 50 4.97 -7.04 -4.00
C PHE A 50 4.61 -6.21 -5.21
N TYR A 51 4.36 -6.88 -6.32
CA TYR A 51 3.87 -6.25 -7.55
C TYR A 51 2.44 -6.70 -7.79
N PHE A 52 1.58 -5.73 -8.06
CA PHE A 52 0.19 -5.97 -8.41
C PHE A 52 -0.19 -5.17 -9.64
N ASN A 53 -1.19 -5.65 -10.39
CA ASN A 53 -1.90 -4.80 -11.32
C ASN A 53 -3.09 -4.19 -10.60
N PHE A 54 -3.25 -2.89 -10.78
CA PHE A 54 -4.37 -2.14 -10.25
C PHE A 54 -4.84 -1.20 -11.34
N MET A 55 -6.12 -1.29 -11.72
CA MET A 55 -6.67 -0.48 -12.80
C MET A 55 -5.83 -0.63 -14.09
N LYS A 56 -5.41 -1.86 -14.35
CA LYS A 56 -4.62 -2.23 -15.53
C LYS A 56 -3.21 -1.63 -15.55
N LYS A 57 -2.75 -1.13 -14.43
CA LYS A 57 -1.39 -0.57 -14.29
C LYS A 57 -0.65 -1.30 -13.19
N THR A 58 0.66 -1.43 -13.36
CA THR A 58 1.48 -2.10 -12.37
C THR A 58 1.82 -1.15 -11.23
N VAL A 59 1.60 -1.61 -10.00
CA VAL A 59 2.00 -0.89 -8.81
C VAL A 59 2.96 -1.76 -8.01
N LYS A 60 3.84 -1.12 -7.27
CA LYS A 60 4.83 -1.80 -6.45
C LYS A 60 4.62 -1.39 -4.99
N ILE A 61 4.52 -2.37 -4.11
CA ILE A 61 4.33 -2.13 -2.69
C ILE A 61 5.49 -2.81 -1.97
N LYS A 62 6.24 -2.02 -1.21
CA LYS A 62 7.46 -2.50 -0.58
C LYS A 62 7.44 -2.18 0.91
N TRP A 63 7.94 -3.11 1.72
CA TRP A 63 8.14 -2.87 3.14
C TRP A 63 9.59 -3.16 3.47
N GLY A 64 10.28 -2.18 4.02
CA GLY A 64 11.68 -2.29 4.39
C GLY A 64 11.88 -2.15 5.87
N LEU A 65 12.91 -2.84 6.40
CA LEU A 65 13.20 -2.82 7.83
C LEU A 65 13.49 -1.40 8.33
N ASP A 66 14.14 -0.58 7.53
CA ASP A 66 14.61 0.72 7.97
C ASP A 66 13.63 1.85 7.71
N TYR A 67 12.69 1.68 6.77
CA TYR A 67 11.84 2.78 6.36
C TYR A 67 10.35 2.41 6.24
N GLY A 68 9.99 1.18 6.55
CA GLY A 68 8.59 0.76 6.53
C GLY A 68 8.02 0.64 5.14
N LEU A 69 6.78 1.09 4.98
CA LEU A 69 6.04 0.94 3.74
C LEU A 69 6.42 1.99 2.72
N SER A 70 6.57 1.58 1.49
CA SER A 70 6.82 2.48 0.38
C SER A 70 6.02 2.00 -0.84
N LEU A 71 5.49 2.96 -1.59
CA LEU A 71 4.58 2.67 -2.70
C LEU A 71 5.12 3.31 -3.97
N GLU A 72 5.09 2.57 -5.07
CA GLU A 72 5.39 3.12 -6.38
C GLU A 72 4.14 3.04 -7.24
N THR A 73 3.55 4.18 -7.48
CA THR A 73 2.29 4.29 -8.20
C THR A 73 2.39 5.25 -9.38
N LYS A 74 3.59 5.39 -9.93
CA LYS A 74 3.85 6.34 -11.01
C LYS A 74 2.97 6.12 -12.23
N ALA A 75 2.63 4.86 -12.49
CA ALA A 75 1.83 4.52 -13.67
C ALA A 75 0.37 4.93 -13.53
N LEU A 76 -0.09 5.20 -12.31
CA LEU A 76 -1.50 5.51 -12.08
C LEU A 76 -1.82 6.97 -12.35
N TYR A 77 -3.01 7.22 -12.87
CA TYR A 77 -3.57 8.57 -12.93
C TYR A 77 -3.86 9.04 -11.50
N THR A 78 -3.95 10.35 -11.31
CA THR A 78 -4.17 10.93 -9.99
C THR A 78 -5.42 10.37 -9.30
N SER A 79 -6.51 10.24 -10.03
CA SER A 79 -7.75 9.70 -9.46
C SER A 79 -7.57 8.25 -9.03
N ASP A 80 -6.80 7.47 -9.79
CA ASP A 80 -6.56 6.07 -9.46
C ASP A 80 -5.62 5.94 -8.26
N LYS A 81 -4.68 6.87 -8.10
CA LYS A 81 -3.83 6.89 -6.90
C LYS A 81 -4.66 7.13 -5.66
N ASP A 82 -5.61 8.04 -5.72
CA ASP A 82 -6.47 8.32 -4.58
C ASP A 82 -7.29 7.10 -4.21
N LEU A 83 -7.85 6.42 -5.21
CA LEU A 83 -8.59 5.20 -4.97
C LEU A 83 -7.70 4.12 -4.36
N PHE A 84 -6.50 3.95 -4.90
CA PHE A 84 -5.53 2.99 -4.40
C PHE A 84 -5.21 3.23 -2.92
N LEU A 85 -4.90 4.48 -2.57
CA LEU A 85 -4.59 4.83 -1.19
C LEU A 85 -5.78 4.63 -0.27
N ASN A 86 -6.98 4.97 -0.74
CA ASN A 86 -8.18 4.77 0.06
C ASN A 86 -8.42 3.30 0.35
N ILE A 87 -8.19 2.43 -0.63
CA ILE A 87 -8.34 1.00 -0.43
C ILE A 87 -7.34 0.50 0.59
N LEU A 88 -6.06 0.88 0.46
CA LEU A 88 -5.04 0.46 1.43
C LEU A 88 -5.39 0.93 2.84
N HIS A 89 -5.79 2.18 2.96
CA HIS A 89 -6.14 2.76 4.25
C HIS A 89 -7.30 2.00 4.90
N LYS A 90 -8.31 1.73 4.12
CA LYS A 90 -9.49 1.01 4.60
C LYS A 90 -9.13 -0.40 5.06
N GLU A 91 -8.30 -1.09 4.28
CA GLU A 91 -7.90 -2.45 4.62
C GLU A 91 -7.05 -2.48 5.88
N ILE A 92 -6.17 -1.51 6.05
CA ILE A 92 -5.35 -1.44 7.25
C ILE A 92 -6.20 -1.19 8.48
N LEU A 93 -7.17 -0.28 8.39
CA LEU A 93 -8.07 -0.04 9.51
C LEU A 93 -8.85 -1.30 9.87
N SER A 94 -9.27 -2.05 8.87
CA SER A 94 -9.97 -3.30 9.10
C SER A 94 -9.08 -4.30 9.85
N LEU A 95 -7.81 -4.38 9.47
CA LEU A 95 -6.87 -5.29 10.13
C LEU A 95 -6.60 -4.87 11.56
N GLU A 96 -6.51 -3.58 11.83
CA GLU A 96 -6.23 -3.08 13.17
C GLU A 96 -7.40 -3.28 14.12
N ASN A 97 -8.60 -3.40 13.58
CA ASN A 97 -9.80 -3.60 14.38
C ASN A 97 -10.11 -5.06 14.63
N GLN A 98 -9.28 -5.95 14.14
CA GLN A 98 -9.41 -7.37 14.45
C GLN A 98 -8.66 -7.68 15.73
#